data_106857007b02bab93711d067e5e9fcb8
#
_entry.id   106857007b02bab93711d067e5e9fcb8
#
_cell.length_a   1.000
_cell.length_b   1.000
_cell.length_c   1.000
_cell.angle_alpha   90.00
_cell.angle_beta   90.00
_cell.angle_gamma   90.00
#
_symmetry.space_group_name_H-M   'P 1'
#
loop_
_entity.id
_entity.type
_entity.pdbx_description
1 polymer ?
#
loop_
_entity_poly.entity_id
_entity_poly.type
_entity_poly.pdbx_seq_one_letter_code
_entity_poly.pdbx_strand_id
1 'polypeptide(L)'
;MKRVNVEIWSDFACPWCWIAKRRFEKAVQGLAGQLEIIVTPKSYRLAKGMATADFQKVLHKKFGSVPAAERMMAAVAENGAMEGLIYNFGSMRFGDTSDAHALVKSIETPEDRLRIIERIYQAYTTDGIDIFDRAVLVSLAKDM
;
A
#
# COMPACT_ATOMS: atom_id res chain seq x y z
N MET A 1 10.95 29.64 0.21
CA MET A 1 10.93 28.27 -0.35
C MET A 1 9.67 28.07 -1.16
N LYS A 2 9.78 27.53 -2.35
CA LYS A 2 8.59 27.24 -3.18
C LYS A 2 7.79 26.07 -2.58
N ARG A 3 6.48 26.23 -2.46
CA ARG A 3 5.55 25.20 -1.98
C ARG A 3 4.98 24.44 -3.16
N VAL A 4 4.97 23.11 -3.07
CA VAL A 4 4.39 22.20 -4.04
C VAL A 4 3.40 21.27 -3.34
N ASN A 5 2.15 21.26 -3.82
CA ASN A 5 1.13 20.33 -3.33
C ASN A 5 1.09 19.11 -4.25
N VAL A 6 1.16 17.91 -3.66
CA VAL A 6 1.14 16.64 -4.38
C VAL A 6 0.00 15.78 -3.85
N GLU A 7 -0.92 15.38 -4.71
CA GLU A 7 -1.93 14.38 -4.40
C GLU A 7 -1.48 13.02 -4.91
N ILE A 8 -1.50 12.00 -4.05
CA ILE A 8 -1.09 10.65 -4.41
C ILE A 8 -2.29 9.72 -4.28
N TRP A 9 -2.77 9.26 -5.44
CA TRP A 9 -3.83 8.26 -5.54
C TRP A 9 -3.21 6.87 -5.48
N SER A 10 -3.53 6.08 -4.46
CA SER A 10 -2.95 4.76 -4.23
C SER A 10 -3.94 3.79 -3.62
N ASP A 11 -3.62 2.51 -3.69
CA ASP A 11 -4.41 1.42 -3.12
C ASP A 11 -3.50 0.43 -2.38
N PHE A 12 -3.95 -0.05 -1.23
CA PHE A 12 -3.22 -1.05 -0.44
C PHE A 12 -3.10 -2.39 -1.16
N ALA A 13 -4.08 -2.75 -1.99
CA ALA A 13 -4.04 -3.98 -2.78
C ALA A 13 -3.00 -3.95 -3.92
N CYS A 14 -2.56 -2.77 -4.32
CA CYS A 14 -1.58 -2.60 -5.38
C CYS A 14 -0.16 -2.94 -4.88
N PRO A 15 0.51 -3.95 -5.45
CA PRO A 15 1.85 -4.34 -4.98
C PRO A 15 2.92 -3.28 -5.22
N TRP A 16 2.75 -2.41 -6.21
CA TRP A 16 3.71 -1.35 -6.54
C TRP A 16 3.57 -0.08 -5.71
N CYS A 17 2.42 0.15 -5.07
CA CYS A 17 2.13 1.42 -4.39
C CYS A 17 3.03 1.66 -3.17
N TRP A 18 3.36 0.65 -2.40
CA TRP A 18 4.27 0.80 -1.26
C TRP A 18 5.70 1.10 -1.70
N ILE A 19 6.17 0.44 -2.76
CA ILE A 19 7.47 0.72 -3.38
C ILE A 19 7.53 2.17 -3.88
N ALA A 20 6.49 2.61 -4.61
CA ALA A 20 6.39 3.97 -5.11
C ALA A 20 6.40 5.00 -3.97
N LYS A 21 5.71 4.70 -2.87
CA LYS A 21 5.70 5.54 -1.66
C LYS A 21 7.12 5.72 -1.11
N ARG A 22 7.88 4.65 -0.95
CA ARG A 22 9.27 4.71 -0.48
C ARG A 22 10.16 5.56 -1.39
N ARG A 23 10.06 5.34 -2.69
CA ARG A 23 10.85 6.10 -3.68
C ARG A 23 10.49 7.57 -3.70
N PHE A 24 9.20 7.88 -3.58
CA PHE A 24 8.73 9.26 -3.47
C PHE A 24 9.25 9.94 -2.20
N GLU A 25 9.18 9.29 -1.05
CA GLU A 25 9.70 9.80 0.22
C GLU A 25 11.19 10.11 0.16
N LYS A 26 11.99 9.24 -0.47
CA LYS A 26 13.42 9.50 -0.71
C LYS A 26 13.65 10.74 -1.60
N ALA A 27 12.84 10.88 -2.65
CA ALA A 27 12.93 12.06 -3.52
C ALA A 27 12.58 13.35 -2.76
N VAL A 28 11.54 13.32 -1.93
CA VAL A 28 11.15 14.45 -1.07
C VAL A 28 12.27 14.83 -0.10
N GLN A 29 12.91 13.85 0.53
CA GLN A 29 14.04 14.07 1.42
C GLN A 29 15.22 14.72 0.69
N GLY A 30 15.49 14.31 -0.55
CA GLY A 30 16.54 14.90 -1.39
C GLY A 30 16.29 16.36 -1.78
N LEU A 31 15.05 16.83 -1.68
CA LEU A 31 14.65 18.21 -1.99
C LEU A 31 14.48 19.06 -0.72
N ALA A 32 14.79 18.51 0.45
CA ALA A 32 14.70 19.24 1.71
C ALA A 32 15.54 20.52 1.68
N GLY A 33 14.96 21.64 2.11
CA GLY A 33 15.59 22.95 2.05
C GLY A 33 15.48 23.68 0.69
N GLN A 34 15.02 22.98 -0.36
CA GLN A 34 14.79 23.59 -1.69
C GLN A 34 13.30 23.80 -1.97
N LEU A 35 12.49 22.81 -1.59
CA LEU A 35 11.03 22.82 -1.77
C LEU A 35 10.32 22.44 -0.47
N GLU A 36 9.19 23.07 -0.22
CA GLU A 36 8.22 22.61 0.77
C GLU A 36 7.19 21.74 0.05
N ILE A 37 7.24 20.43 0.25
CA ILE A 37 6.34 19.49 -0.41
C ILE A 37 5.26 19.05 0.57
N ILE A 38 4.00 19.35 0.23
CA ILE A 38 2.82 18.94 1.00
C ILE A 38 2.16 17.78 0.27
N VAL A 39 2.09 16.64 0.93
CA VAL A 39 1.52 15.42 0.36
C VAL A 39 0.13 15.17 0.92
N THR A 40 -0.83 14.98 0.04
CA THR A 40 -2.19 14.57 0.38
C THR A 40 -2.46 13.17 -0.16
N PRO A 41 -2.53 12.15 0.70
CA PRO A 41 -2.93 10.80 0.27
C PRO A 41 -4.38 10.78 -0.17
N LYS A 42 -4.64 10.13 -1.30
CA LYS A 42 -5.97 9.90 -1.86
C LYS A 42 -6.21 8.41 -2.04
N SER A 43 -7.47 8.01 -1.96
CA SER A 43 -7.87 6.61 -2.06
C SER A 43 -8.24 6.23 -3.48
N TYR A 44 -7.61 5.17 -3.99
CA TYR A 44 -8.01 4.49 -5.20
C TYR A 44 -8.39 3.05 -4.86
N ARG A 45 -9.38 2.49 -5.53
CA ARG A 45 -9.85 1.12 -5.30
C ARG A 45 -9.75 0.32 -6.59
N LEU A 46 -8.67 -0.46 -6.73
CA LEU A 46 -8.42 -1.33 -7.89
C LEU A 46 -9.50 -2.41 -8.04
N ALA A 47 -9.99 -2.92 -6.94
CA ALA A 47 -10.90 -4.07 -6.88
C ALA A 47 -12.25 -3.69 -6.23
N LYS A 48 -12.80 -2.55 -6.61
CA LYS A 48 -14.09 -2.05 -6.09
C LYS A 48 -15.19 -3.10 -6.21
N GLY A 49 -15.78 -3.47 -5.06
CA GLY A 49 -16.87 -4.44 -5.00
C GLY A 49 -16.44 -5.91 -5.15
N MET A 50 -15.14 -6.18 -5.32
CA MET A 50 -14.64 -7.55 -5.45
C MET A 50 -14.60 -8.26 -4.10
N ALA A 51 -15.10 -9.48 -4.05
CA ALA A 51 -14.90 -10.37 -2.91
C ALA A 51 -13.43 -10.73 -2.75
N THR A 52 -12.97 -10.82 -1.50
CA THR A 52 -11.57 -11.13 -1.18
C THR A 52 -11.20 -12.54 -1.65
N ALA A 53 -10.05 -12.67 -2.27
CA ALA A 53 -9.52 -13.94 -2.78
C ALA A 53 -8.00 -14.03 -2.56
N ASP A 54 -7.45 -15.23 -2.73
CA ASP A 54 -6.00 -15.44 -2.68
C ASP A 54 -5.29 -14.59 -3.73
N PHE A 55 -4.24 -13.87 -3.32
CA PHE A 55 -3.54 -12.92 -4.17
C PHE A 55 -2.92 -13.60 -5.40
N GLN A 56 -2.22 -14.71 -5.20
CA GLN A 56 -1.54 -15.42 -6.29
C GLN A 56 -2.53 -15.96 -7.31
N LYS A 57 -3.67 -16.50 -6.85
CA LYS A 57 -4.73 -16.98 -7.74
C LYS A 57 -5.33 -15.87 -8.59
N VAL A 58 -5.55 -14.70 -7.99
CA VAL A 58 -6.03 -13.52 -8.73
C VAL A 58 -5.03 -13.12 -9.81
N LEU A 59 -3.74 -13.12 -9.50
CA LEU A 59 -2.69 -12.79 -10.46
C LEU A 59 -2.59 -13.82 -11.59
N HIS A 60 -2.67 -15.11 -11.27
CA HIS A 60 -2.66 -16.17 -12.29
C HIS A 60 -3.78 -15.96 -13.31
N LYS A 61 -4.97 -15.63 -12.84
CA LYS A 61 -6.11 -15.33 -13.70
C LYS A 61 -5.91 -14.03 -14.50
N LYS A 62 -5.44 -12.98 -13.86
CA LYS A 62 -5.25 -11.66 -14.46
C LYS A 62 -4.20 -11.67 -15.57
N PHE A 63 -3.09 -12.36 -15.36
CA PHE A 63 -1.99 -12.44 -16.32
C PHE A 63 -2.11 -13.61 -17.31
N GLY A 64 -3.13 -14.43 -17.15
CA GLY A 64 -3.45 -15.52 -18.08
C GLY A 64 -2.55 -16.77 -17.98
N SER A 65 -1.50 -16.74 -17.17
CA SER A 65 -0.63 -17.88 -16.94
C SER A 65 0.13 -17.76 -15.60
N VAL A 66 0.50 -18.89 -15.02
CA VAL A 66 1.33 -18.94 -13.81
C VAL A 66 2.71 -18.31 -14.04
N PRO A 67 3.46 -18.63 -15.12
CA PRO A 67 4.76 -18.01 -15.36
C PRO A 67 4.71 -16.49 -15.49
N ALA A 68 3.68 -15.93 -16.12
CA ALA A 68 3.52 -14.47 -16.25
C ALA A 68 3.28 -13.80 -14.90
N ALA A 69 2.43 -14.39 -14.06
CA ALA A 69 2.18 -13.91 -12.70
C ALA A 69 3.44 -14.00 -11.82
N GLU A 70 4.19 -15.10 -11.91
CA GLU A 70 5.44 -15.29 -11.17
C GLU A 70 6.50 -14.26 -11.57
N ARG A 71 6.63 -13.93 -12.85
CA ARG A 71 7.54 -12.86 -13.31
C ARG A 71 7.18 -11.52 -12.70
N MET A 72 5.89 -11.19 -12.64
CA MET A 72 5.45 -9.93 -12.02
C MET A 72 5.76 -9.92 -10.52
N MET A 73 5.45 -10.99 -9.81
CA MET A 73 5.77 -11.09 -8.37
C MET A 73 7.26 -11.02 -8.11
N ALA A 74 8.09 -11.67 -8.92
CA ALA A 74 9.54 -11.58 -8.81
C ALA A 74 10.05 -10.15 -9.01
N ALA A 75 9.52 -9.43 -10.01
CA ALA A 75 9.87 -8.03 -10.25
C ALA A 75 9.48 -7.12 -9.07
N VAL A 76 8.30 -7.34 -8.49
CA VAL A 76 7.85 -6.61 -7.29
C VAL A 76 8.76 -6.92 -6.10
N ALA A 77 9.06 -8.19 -5.85
CA ALA A 77 9.92 -8.60 -4.75
C ALA A 77 11.32 -8.00 -4.85
N GLU A 78 11.92 -8.00 -6.04
CA GLU A 78 13.23 -7.42 -6.31
C GLU A 78 13.24 -5.90 -6.08
N ASN A 79 12.27 -5.20 -6.66
CA ASN A 79 12.14 -3.75 -6.47
C ASN A 79 11.82 -3.39 -5.01
N GLY A 80 10.99 -4.18 -4.35
CA GLY A 80 10.70 -4.01 -2.92
C GLY A 80 11.94 -4.18 -2.06
N ALA A 81 12.76 -5.19 -2.34
CA ALA A 81 14.01 -5.43 -1.61
C ALA A 81 14.99 -4.25 -1.71
N MET A 82 15.06 -3.59 -2.86
CA MET A 82 15.86 -2.36 -3.03
C MET A 82 15.42 -1.23 -2.07
N GLU A 83 14.17 -1.24 -1.65
CA GLU A 83 13.59 -0.26 -0.73
C GLU A 83 13.47 -0.77 0.71
N GLY A 84 14.03 -1.94 1.01
CA GLY A 84 13.95 -2.57 2.32
C GLY A 84 12.59 -3.17 2.65
N LEU A 85 11.74 -3.45 1.64
CA LEU A 85 10.41 -4.01 1.80
C LEU A 85 10.39 -5.50 1.51
N ILE A 86 9.69 -6.26 2.35
CA ILE A 86 9.52 -7.70 2.22
C ILE A 86 8.10 -8.02 1.76
N TYR A 87 7.98 -8.72 0.63
CA TYR A 87 6.71 -9.14 0.06
C TYR A 87 6.45 -10.62 0.34
N ASN A 88 5.47 -10.91 1.16
CA ASN A 88 5.03 -12.27 1.49
C ASN A 88 3.78 -12.63 0.67
N PHE A 89 3.94 -12.89 -0.61
CA PHE A 89 2.82 -13.15 -1.52
C PHE A 89 1.94 -14.32 -1.11
N GLY A 90 2.53 -15.32 -0.44
CA GLY A 90 1.78 -16.49 0.01
C GLY A 90 0.71 -16.20 1.06
N SER A 91 0.87 -15.13 1.82
CA SER A 91 -0.10 -14.70 2.85
C SER A 91 -1.04 -13.58 2.39
N MET A 92 -0.78 -12.99 1.22
CA MET A 92 -1.56 -11.86 0.72
C MET A 92 -2.89 -12.30 0.14
N ARG A 93 -3.90 -11.46 0.35
CA ARG A 93 -5.21 -11.57 -0.28
C ARG A 93 -5.43 -10.38 -1.20
N PHE A 94 -6.41 -10.45 -2.08
CA PHE A 94 -6.75 -9.35 -2.99
C PHE A 94 -8.25 -9.13 -2.96
N GLY A 95 -8.68 -7.88 -2.87
CA GLY A 95 -10.08 -7.52 -2.80
C GLY A 95 -10.31 -6.02 -2.63
N ASP A 96 -11.54 -5.67 -2.28
CA ASP A 96 -11.95 -4.28 -2.07
C ASP A 96 -11.39 -3.74 -0.74
N THR A 97 -10.55 -2.73 -0.82
CA THR A 97 -9.86 -2.08 0.30
C THR A 97 -10.64 -0.90 0.91
N SER A 98 -11.93 -0.79 0.66
CA SER A 98 -12.73 0.35 1.12
C SER A 98 -12.67 0.57 2.63
N ASP A 99 -12.68 -0.49 3.44
CA ASP A 99 -12.61 -0.38 4.88
C ASP A 99 -11.25 0.16 5.37
N ALA A 100 -10.15 -0.27 4.74
CA ALA A 100 -8.82 0.24 5.04
C ALA A 100 -8.71 1.74 4.70
N HIS A 101 -9.22 2.15 3.55
CA HIS A 101 -9.26 3.57 3.17
C HIS A 101 -10.16 4.39 4.10
N ALA A 102 -11.30 3.85 4.51
CA ALA A 102 -12.19 4.52 5.47
C ALA A 102 -11.49 4.73 6.82
N LEU A 103 -10.74 3.75 7.31
CA LEU A 103 -9.95 3.88 8.52
C LEU A 103 -8.96 5.05 8.42
N VAL A 104 -8.18 5.13 7.34
CA VAL A 104 -7.25 6.24 7.12
C VAL A 104 -7.95 7.59 7.17
N LYS A 105 -9.10 7.71 6.51
CA LYS A 105 -9.88 8.95 6.47
C LYS A 105 -10.49 9.33 7.82
N SER A 106 -10.73 8.37 8.71
CA SER A 106 -11.26 8.62 10.05
C SER A 106 -10.23 9.20 11.02
N ILE A 107 -8.95 9.15 10.68
CA ILE A 107 -7.87 9.65 11.53
C ILE A 107 -7.69 11.14 11.32
N GLU A 108 -7.67 11.90 12.42
CA GLU A 108 -7.71 13.36 12.39
C GLU A 108 -6.39 13.99 11.94
N THR A 109 -5.27 13.55 12.52
CA THR A 109 -3.99 14.21 12.25
C THR A 109 -3.31 13.66 11.00
N PRO A 110 -2.67 14.51 10.18
CA PRO A 110 -1.91 14.06 9.00
C PRO A 110 -0.78 13.09 9.35
N GLU A 111 -0.11 13.30 10.48
CA GLU A 111 0.99 12.46 10.95
C GLU A 111 0.50 11.03 11.24
N ASP A 112 -0.62 10.91 11.97
CA ASP A 112 -1.19 9.61 12.30
C ASP A 112 -1.78 8.91 11.06
N ARG A 113 -2.31 9.68 10.09
CA ARG A 113 -2.71 9.11 8.79
C ARG A 113 -1.53 8.48 8.07
N LEU A 114 -0.39 9.13 8.02
CA LEU A 114 0.81 8.57 7.40
C LEU A 114 1.30 7.32 8.15
N ARG A 115 1.24 7.32 9.47
CA ARG A 115 1.61 6.17 10.30
C ARG A 115 0.71 4.96 10.05
N ILE A 116 -0.61 5.15 10.01
CA ILE A 116 -1.54 4.03 9.77
C ILE A 116 -1.44 3.52 8.32
N ILE A 117 -1.23 4.39 7.34
CA ILE A 117 -0.99 3.97 5.95
C ILE A 117 0.21 3.02 5.89
N GLU A 118 1.32 3.41 6.49
CA GLU A 118 2.53 2.58 6.55
C GLU A 118 2.28 1.26 7.28
N ARG A 119 1.56 1.30 8.39
CA ARG A 119 1.22 0.10 9.16
C ARG A 119 0.33 -0.86 8.38
N ILE A 120 -0.64 -0.36 7.63
CA ILE A 120 -1.52 -1.19 6.78
C ILE A 120 -0.72 -1.85 5.66
N TYR A 121 0.17 -1.12 4.98
CA TYR A 121 1.04 -1.71 3.96
C TYR A 121 1.90 -2.83 4.53
N GLN A 122 2.53 -2.63 5.67
CA GLN A 122 3.35 -3.65 6.33
C GLN A 122 2.51 -4.85 6.75
N ALA A 123 1.36 -4.63 7.37
CA ALA A 123 0.44 -5.68 7.80
C ALA A 123 0.03 -6.58 6.63
N TYR A 124 -0.40 -5.96 5.54
CA TYR A 124 -0.87 -6.64 4.34
C TYR A 124 0.24 -7.35 3.58
N THR A 125 1.33 -6.64 3.32
CA THR A 125 2.39 -7.08 2.41
C THR A 125 3.37 -8.04 3.09
N THR A 126 3.75 -7.76 4.34
CA THR A 126 4.83 -8.45 5.03
C THR A 126 4.34 -9.41 6.11
N ASP A 127 3.41 -8.95 6.96
CA ASP A 127 3.06 -9.63 8.21
C ASP A 127 2.00 -10.73 8.05
N GLY A 128 1.37 -10.84 6.90
CA GLY A 128 0.31 -11.83 6.66
C GLY A 128 -1.00 -11.52 7.39
N ILE A 129 -1.25 -10.25 7.68
CA ILE A 129 -2.44 -9.79 8.39
C ILE A 129 -3.56 -9.47 7.39
N ASP A 130 -4.77 -9.93 7.67
CA ASP A 130 -5.93 -9.70 6.82
C ASP A 130 -6.50 -8.30 7.01
N ILE A 131 -6.13 -7.38 6.14
CA ILE A 131 -6.64 -5.99 6.18
C ILE A 131 -8.07 -5.84 5.65
N PHE A 132 -8.69 -6.90 5.18
CA PHE A 132 -10.09 -6.90 4.74
C PHE A 132 -11.06 -7.22 5.89
N ASP A 133 -10.55 -7.56 7.07
CA ASP A 133 -11.31 -7.74 8.30
C ASP A 133 -11.33 -6.44 9.10
N ARG A 134 -12.53 -5.90 9.36
CA ARG A 134 -12.71 -4.63 10.10
C ARG A 134 -12.16 -4.68 11.53
N ALA A 135 -12.33 -5.80 12.24
CA ALA A 135 -11.82 -5.95 13.60
C ALA A 135 -10.28 -5.91 13.62
N VAL A 136 -9.63 -6.49 12.62
CA VAL A 136 -8.18 -6.43 12.42
C VAL A 136 -7.73 -5.00 12.16
N LEU A 137 -8.40 -4.27 11.29
CA LEU A 137 -8.08 -2.86 11.01
C LEU A 137 -8.20 -1.98 12.27
N VAL A 138 -9.25 -2.18 13.06
CA VAL A 138 -9.42 -1.46 14.34
C VAL A 138 -8.28 -1.78 15.30
N SER A 139 -7.86 -3.03 15.37
CA SER A 139 -6.72 -3.45 16.19
C SER A 139 -5.43 -2.77 15.78
N LEU A 140 -5.15 -2.70 14.46
CA LEU A 140 -3.97 -1.99 13.92
C LEU A 140 -3.96 -0.51 14.32
N ALA A 141 -5.12 0.14 14.30
CA ALA A 141 -5.24 1.55 14.70
C ALA A 141 -5.03 1.76 16.21
N LYS A 142 -5.47 0.81 17.03
CA LYS A 142 -5.29 0.89 18.49
C LYS A 142 -3.83 0.68 18.91
N ASP A 143 -3.07 -0.05 18.14
CA ASP A 143 -1.66 -0.38 18.41
C ASP A 143 -0.67 0.72 17.95
N MET A 144 -1.18 1.83 17.46
CA MET A 144 -0.35 2.98 17.04
C MET A 144 0.20 3.78 18.22
#